data_c6f57f69b329acedc24c1d08b9883c6f
#
_entry.id   c6f57f69b329acedc24c1d08b9883c6f
#
_cell.length_a   1.000
_cell.length_b   1.000
_cell.length_c   1.000
_cell.angle_alpha   90.00
_cell.angle_beta   90.00
_cell.angle_gamma   90.00
#
_symmetry.space_group_name_H-M   'P 1'
#
loop_
_entity.id
_entity.type
_entity.pdbx_description
1 polymer ?
#
loop_
_entity_poly.entity_id
_entity_poly.type
_entity_poly.pdbx_seq_one_letter_code
_entity_poly.pdbx_strand_id
1 'polypeptide(L)'
;MDEEMVEENMTNHDAPAESCPMPRASEAPADDVLTLILARSRSVAVVGASPHPDRTSHAVCTWLMNHTPFELYLVNPNAGDADIEGHGFYASLADVPAAPDIVVVFRRSEEVPAVAVDAVAADAAVLWMQLGIDNEIAAATARAAGMDVIENRCIKVEYARLRDQIAAAAVA
;
A
#
# COMPACT_ATOMS: atom_id res chain seq x y z
N MET A 1 77.67 -0.85 23.13
CA MET A 1 77.25 -1.68 22.01
C MET A 1 76.05 -2.42 22.45
N ASP A 2 74.97 -1.73 22.63
CA ASP A 2 73.67 -2.32 23.03
C ASP A 2 72.61 -1.67 22.25
N GLU A 3 72.04 -2.49 21.37
CA GLU A 3 70.88 -2.13 20.56
C GLU A 3 69.60 -2.37 21.34
N GLU A 4 68.94 -1.31 21.75
CA GLU A 4 67.60 -1.38 22.30
C GLU A 4 66.59 -1.40 21.20
N MET A 5 65.94 -2.55 21.08
CA MET A 5 64.76 -2.72 20.23
C MET A 5 63.56 -2.04 20.88
N VAL A 6 63.05 -1.03 20.22
CA VAL A 6 61.77 -0.39 20.59
C VAL A 6 60.64 -1.14 19.89
N GLU A 7 59.86 -1.89 20.67
CA GLU A 7 58.63 -2.53 20.21
C GLU A 7 57.56 -1.45 20.03
N GLU A 8 57.20 -1.18 18.78
CA GLU A 8 56.02 -0.40 18.44
C GLU A 8 54.77 -1.22 18.66
N ASN A 9 54.06 -0.88 19.71
CA ASN A 9 52.77 -1.43 20.06
C ASN A 9 51.71 -0.91 19.13
N MET A 10 51.37 -1.69 18.07
CA MET A 10 50.22 -1.46 17.23
C MET A 10 48.93 -1.79 18.01
N THR A 11 48.35 -0.79 18.63
CA THR A 11 46.98 -0.87 19.11
C THR A 11 46.00 -0.92 17.94
N ASN A 12 45.57 -2.12 17.66
CA ASN A 12 44.48 -2.41 16.75
C ASN A 12 43.18 -1.80 17.31
N HIS A 13 42.77 -0.66 16.76
CA HIS A 13 41.46 -0.08 17.04
C HIS A 13 40.42 -0.79 16.15
N ASP A 14 40.01 -1.96 16.64
CA ASP A 14 38.81 -2.64 16.11
C ASP A 14 37.60 -1.92 16.68
N ALA A 15 37.13 -0.90 15.95
CA ALA A 15 35.87 -0.29 16.22
C ALA A 15 34.79 -1.26 15.71
N PRO A 16 33.84 -1.69 16.54
CA PRO A 16 32.72 -2.47 16.03
C PRO A 16 31.93 -1.61 15.04
N ALA A 17 31.84 -2.08 13.82
CA ALA A 17 30.90 -1.54 12.83
C ALA A 17 29.49 -1.61 13.44
N GLU A 18 28.96 -0.47 13.85
CA GLU A 18 27.57 -0.33 14.19
C GLU A 18 26.78 -0.70 12.93
N SER A 19 26.32 -1.96 12.90
CA SER A 19 25.35 -2.39 11.91
C SER A 19 24.10 -1.56 12.14
N CYS A 20 23.83 -0.62 11.22
CA CYS A 20 22.50 -0.02 11.13
C CYS A 20 21.48 -1.15 11.15
N PRO A 21 20.50 -1.13 12.05
CA PRO A 21 19.46 -2.13 12.03
C PRO A 21 18.72 -1.98 10.70
N MET A 22 18.84 -3.02 9.87
CA MET A 22 17.98 -3.15 8.68
C MET A 22 16.54 -3.02 9.15
N PRO A 23 15.70 -2.19 8.52
CA PRO A 23 14.30 -2.14 8.87
C PRO A 23 13.74 -3.55 8.73
N ARG A 24 13.25 -4.09 9.83
CA ARG A 24 12.60 -5.40 9.86
C ARG A 24 11.44 -5.38 8.87
N ALA A 25 11.29 -6.49 8.13
CA ALA A 25 10.12 -6.73 7.31
C ALA A 25 8.87 -6.23 8.03
N SER A 26 8.08 -5.39 7.35
CA SER A 26 6.93 -4.68 7.89
C SER A 26 6.10 -5.59 8.79
N GLU A 27 6.11 -5.31 10.08
CA GLU A 27 5.17 -5.92 11.02
C GLU A 27 3.78 -5.56 10.53
N ALA A 28 2.92 -6.56 10.33
CA ALA A 28 1.58 -6.35 9.81
C ALA A 28 0.86 -5.28 10.65
N PRO A 29 0.22 -4.27 10.04
CA PRO A 29 -0.41 -3.20 10.81
C PRO A 29 -1.44 -3.79 11.78
N ALA A 30 -1.46 -3.26 12.99
CA ALA A 30 -2.40 -3.66 14.03
C ALA A 30 -3.84 -3.32 13.63
N ASP A 31 -4.81 -4.02 14.20
CA ASP A 31 -6.22 -3.87 13.86
C ASP A 31 -6.77 -2.46 14.10
N ASP A 32 -6.27 -1.75 15.11
CA ASP A 32 -6.62 -0.36 15.38
C ASP A 32 -6.16 0.58 14.26
N VAL A 33 -4.97 0.38 13.69
CA VAL A 33 -4.45 1.15 12.55
C VAL A 33 -5.32 0.90 11.31
N LEU A 34 -5.63 -0.37 11.01
CA LEU A 34 -6.52 -0.71 9.89
C LEU A 34 -7.92 -0.13 10.07
N THR A 35 -8.47 -0.21 11.28
CA THR A 35 -9.77 0.36 11.63
C THR A 35 -9.81 1.86 11.38
N LEU A 36 -8.80 2.60 11.86
CA LEU A 36 -8.72 4.05 11.66
C LEU A 36 -8.57 4.42 10.19
N ILE A 37 -7.73 3.72 9.42
CA ILE A 37 -7.59 3.94 7.98
C ILE A 37 -8.94 3.76 7.28
N LEU A 38 -9.61 2.63 7.51
CA LEU A 38 -10.86 2.31 6.84
C LEU A 38 -12.02 3.21 7.28
N ALA A 39 -12.05 3.65 8.55
CA ALA A 39 -13.10 4.53 9.08
C ALA A 39 -12.99 5.97 8.56
N ARG A 40 -11.77 6.48 8.36
CA ARG A 40 -11.55 7.86 7.87
C ARG A 40 -11.63 7.99 6.36
N SER A 41 -11.44 6.89 5.62
CA SER A 41 -11.43 6.90 4.16
C SER A 41 -12.85 6.97 3.59
N ARG A 42 -13.00 7.70 2.49
CA ARG A 42 -14.27 7.90 1.78
C ARG A 42 -14.21 7.43 0.33
N SER A 43 -13.01 7.39 -0.24
CA SER A 43 -12.78 7.03 -1.64
C SER A 43 -11.67 5.99 -1.78
N VAL A 44 -11.86 5.10 -2.75
CA VAL A 44 -10.93 4.02 -3.05
C VAL A 44 -10.72 3.94 -4.57
N ALA A 45 -9.48 4.14 -5.01
CA ALA A 45 -9.09 3.85 -6.38
C ALA A 45 -8.54 2.43 -6.49
N VAL A 46 -9.08 1.62 -7.39
CA VAL A 46 -8.67 0.23 -7.60
C VAL A 46 -7.86 0.12 -8.89
N VAL A 47 -6.54 0.08 -8.77
CA VAL A 47 -5.61 -0.04 -9.90
C VAL A 47 -5.46 -1.50 -10.32
N GLY A 48 -5.80 -1.79 -11.57
CA GLY A 48 -5.88 -3.16 -12.09
C GLY A 48 -7.25 -3.81 -11.88
N ALA A 49 -8.29 -3.00 -11.64
CA ALA A 49 -9.66 -3.47 -11.68
C ALA A 49 -9.98 -4.10 -13.04
N SER A 50 -10.71 -5.21 -13.05
CA SER A 50 -11.07 -5.93 -14.27
C SER A 50 -12.58 -5.93 -14.49
N PRO A 51 -13.06 -5.67 -15.71
CA PRO A 51 -14.47 -5.79 -16.02
C PRO A 51 -14.96 -7.25 -16.09
N HIS A 52 -14.04 -8.22 -16.06
CA HIS A 52 -14.38 -9.65 -16.16
C HIS A 52 -14.79 -10.24 -14.82
N PRO A 53 -16.01 -10.83 -14.69
CA PRO A 53 -16.55 -11.35 -13.42
C PRO A 53 -15.73 -12.48 -12.78
N ASP A 54 -14.94 -13.21 -13.58
CA ASP A 54 -14.06 -14.29 -13.10
C ASP A 54 -12.77 -13.79 -12.41
N ARG A 55 -12.51 -12.50 -12.44
CA ARG A 55 -11.33 -11.91 -11.83
C ARG A 55 -11.58 -11.50 -10.38
N THR A 56 -10.61 -11.77 -9.53
CA THR A 56 -10.66 -11.40 -8.10
C THR A 56 -10.90 -9.90 -7.90
N SER A 57 -10.28 -9.04 -8.72
CA SER A 57 -10.48 -7.59 -8.62
C SER A 57 -11.93 -7.18 -8.90
N HIS A 58 -12.62 -7.84 -9.85
CA HIS A 58 -14.03 -7.61 -10.09
C HIS A 58 -14.87 -7.93 -8.85
N ALA A 59 -14.69 -9.13 -8.30
CA ALA A 59 -15.43 -9.57 -7.11
C ALA A 59 -15.19 -8.66 -5.88
N VAL A 60 -13.98 -8.14 -5.73
CA VAL A 60 -13.68 -7.19 -4.65
C VAL A 60 -14.33 -5.83 -4.91
N CYS A 61 -14.27 -5.29 -6.14
CA CYS A 61 -14.93 -4.04 -6.49
C CYS A 61 -16.43 -4.12 -6.24
N THR A 62 -17.12 -5.13 -6.79
CA THR A 62 -18.55 -5.37 -6.58
C THR A 62 -18.89 -5.47 -5.09
N TRP A 63 -18.10 -6.18 -4.32
CA TRP A 63 -18.32 -6.29 -2.88
C TRP A 63 -18.18 -4.94 -2.17
N LEU A 64 -17.14 -4.16 -2.48
CA LEU A 64 -16.94 -2.84 -1.88
C LEU A 64 -18.08 -1.90 -2.20
N MET A 65 -18.56 -1.87 -3.46
CA MET A 65 -19.71 -1.06 -3.89
C MET A 65 -20.97 -1.35 -3.08
N ASN A 66 -21.21 -2.64 -2.78
CA ASN A 66 -22.46 -3.07 -2.14
C ASN A 66 -22.40 -3.09 -0.60
N HIS A 67 -21.21 -3.02 0.02
CA HIS A 67 -21.06 -3.26 1.46
C HIS A 67 -20.30 -2.14 2.20
N THR A 68 -19.83 -1.12 1.49
CA THR A 68 -19.09 -0.01 2.09
C THR A 68 -19.65 1.33 1.60
N PRO A 69 -19.42 2.43 2.32
CA PRO A 69 -19.79 3.76 1.87
C PRO A 69 -18.76 4.38 0.91
N PHE A 70 -17.74 3.63 0.48
CA PHE A 70 -16.68 4.18 -0.35
C PHE A 70 -17.15 4.57 -1.75
N GLU A 71 -16.72 5.73 -2.21
CA GLU A 71 -16.73 6.07 -3.61
C GLU A 71 -15.59 5.32 -4.32
N LEU A 72 -15.91 4.54 -5.35
CA LEU A 72 -14.92 3.73 -6.06
C LEU A 72 -14.52 4.34 -7.40
N TYR A 73 -13.22 4.42 -7.63
CA TYR A 73 -12.61 4.75 -8.90
C TYR A 73 -11.93 3.52 -9.49
N LEU A 74 -12.48 2.97 -10.55
CA LEU A 74 -11.94 1.79 -11.23
C LEU A 74 -10.86 2.23 -12.22
N VAL A 75 -9.62 1.77 -12.06
CA VAL A 75 -8.50 2.19 -12.91
C VAL A 75 -7.95 1.02 -13.70
N ASN A 76 -8.13 1.07 -15.02
CA ASN A 76 -7.56 0.11 -15.96
C ASN A 76 -7.54 0.69 -17.38
N PRO A 77 -6.37 0.97 -17.97
CA PRO A 77 -6.25 1.53 -19.31
C PRO A 77 -6.79 0.62 -20.43
N ASN A 78 -6.98 -0.68 -20.15
CA ASN A 78 -7.40 -1.66 -21.13
C ASN A 78 -8.89 -2.04 -21.01
N ALA A 79 -9.66 -1.38 -20.14
CA ALA A 79 -11.08 -1.70 -19.93
C ALA A 79 -12.00 -1.13 -21.01
N GLY A 80 -11.56 -0.08 -21.74
CA GLY A 80 -12.38 0.60 -22.73
C GLY A 80 -13.67 1.16 -22.12
N ASP A 81 -14.80 0.96 -22.82
CA ASP A 81 -16.14 1.42 -22.40
C ASP A 81 -16.86 0.43 -21.45
N ALA A 82 -16.13 -0.55 -20.90
CA ALA A 82 -16.70 -1.48 -19.94
C ALA A 82 -17.05 -0.78 -18.61
N ASP A 83 -17.90 -1.43 -17.82
CA ASP A 83 -18.29 -0.97 -16.49
C ASP A 83 -18.40 -2.15 -15.51
N ILE A 84 -18.44 -1.83 -14.21
CA ILE A 84 -18.87 -2.73 -13.14
C ILE A 84 -20.04 -2.04 -12.43
N GLU A 85 -21.24 -2.61 -12.52
CA GLU A 85 -22.46 -2.07 -11.89
C GLU A 85 -22.70 -0.59 -12.23
N GLY A 86 -22.42 -0.19 -13.47
CA GLY A 86 -22.57 1.18 -13.96
C GLY A 86 -21.43 2.13 -13.64
N HIS A 87 -20.37 1.65 -12.99
CA HIS A 87 -19.15 2.42 -12.76
C HIS A 87 -18.15 2.18 -13.90
N GLY A 88 -17.90 3.22 -14.69
CA GLY A 88 -16.90 3.18 -15.77
C GLY A 88 -15.47 3.16 -15.25
N PHE A 89 -14.54 2.95 -16.18
CA PHE A 89 -13.11 2.88 -15.87
C PHE A 89 -12.39 4.16 -16.24
N TYR A 90 -11.43 4.54 -15.40
CA TYR A 90 -10.42 5.56 -15.71
C TYR A 90 -9.18 4.89 -16.31
N ALA A 91 -8.51 5.57 -17.23
CA ALA A 91 -7.30 5.05 -17.85
C ALA A 91 -6.11 5.04 -16.87
N SER A 92 -6.03 6.03 -15.99
CA SER A 92 -4.97 6.19 -15.01
C SER A 92 -5.48 6.84 -13.70
N LEU A 93 -4.64 6.85 -12.66
CA LEU A 93 -4.92 7.59 -11.42
C LEU A 93 -5.00 9.10 -11.64
N ALA A 94 -4.31 9.63 -12.67
CA ALA A 94 -4.37 11.05 -13.00
C ALA A 94 -5.72 11.50 -13.57
N ASP A 95 -6.53 10.56 -14.07
CA ASP A 95 -7.83 10.83 -14.67
C ASP A 95 -8.99 10.79 -13.66
N VAL A 96 -8.75 10.32 -12.43
CA VAL A 96 -9.80 10.27 -11.40
C VAL A 96 -10.17 11.68 -10.93
N PRO A 97 -11.46 11.94 -10.60
CA PRO A 97 -11.96 13.30 -10.37
C PRO A 97 -11.45 13.95 -9.07
N ALA A 98 -10.96 13.15 -8.13
CA ALA A 98 -10.44 13.64 -6.85
C ALA A 98 -9.32 12.72 -6.34
N ALA A 99 -8.45 13.26 -5.47
CA ALA A 99 -7.42 12.47 -4.79
C ALA A 99 -8.07 11.31 -4.01
N PRO A 100 -7.71 10.05 -4.29
CA PRO A 100 -8.28 8.92 -3.57
C PRO A 100 -7.67 8.80 -2.18
N ASP A 101 -8.48 8.47 -1.17
CA ASP A 101 -7.95 8.19 0.17
C ASP A 101 -7.10 6.91 0.16
N ILE A 102 -7.58 5.88 -0.53
CA ILE A 102 -6.87 4.59 -0.63
C ILE A 102 -6.64 4.24 -2.11
N VAL A 103 -5.41 3.89 -2.46
CA VAL A 103 -5.09 3.24 -3.73
C VAL A 103 -4.88 1.75 -3.48
N VAL A 104 -5.81 0.93 -3.96
CA VAL A 104 -5.77 -0.53 -3.89
C VAL A 104 -5.12 -1.09 -5.14
N VAL A 105 -4.13 -1.99 -4.98
CA VAL A 105 -3.33 -2.50 -6.09
C VAL A 105 -3.67 -3.96 -6.39
N PHE A 106 -4.15 -4.20 -7.63
CA PHE A 106 -4.35 -5.51 -8.25
C PHE A 106 -3.42 -5.68 -9.46
N ARG A 107 -2.13 -5.45 -9.24
CA ARG A 107 -1.09 -5.64 -10.25
C ARG A 107 -0.06 -6.64 -9.74
N ARG A 108 0.74 -7.20 -10.65
CA ARG A 108 1.87 -8.05 -10.27
C ARG A 108 2.89 -7.25 -9.47
N SER A 109 3.57 -7.91 -8.54
CA SER A 109 4.50 -7.23 -7.60
C SER A 109 5.56 -6.38 -8.31
N GLU A 110 6.02 -6.81 -9.50
CA GLU A 110 6.99 -6.04 -10.30
C GLU A 110 6.43 -4.74 -10.91
N GLU A 111 5.11 -4.60 -11.01
CA GLU A 111 4.44 -3.40 -11.53
C GLU A 111 4.10 -2.39 -10.42
N VAL A 112 4.12 -2.81 -9.15
CA VAL A 112 3.69 -1.99 -8.00
C VAL A 112 4.54 -0.73 -7.80
N PRO A 113 5.89 -0.72 -8.05
CA PRO A 113 6.66 0.51 -7.92
C PRO A 113 6.16 1.67 -8.79
N ALA A 114 5.72 1.38 -10.02
CA ALA A 114 5.13 2.42 -10.88
C ALA A 114 3.79 2.91 -10.31
N VAL A 115 2.95 2.01 -9.81
CA VAL A 115 1.68 2.38 -9.17
C VAL A 115 1.90 3.23 -7.92
N ALA A 116 2.94 2.96 -7.12
CA ALA A 116 3.28 3.77 -5.96
C ALA A 116 3.65 5.20 -6.34
N VAL A 117 4.41 5.39 -7.43
CA VAL A 117 4.73 6.72 -7.95
C VAL A 117 3.47 7.46 -8.40
N ASP A 118 2.58 6.77 -9.12
CA ASP A 118 1.31 7.35 -9.57
C ASP A 118 0.38 7.70 -8.38
N ALA A 119 0.35 6.86 -7.34
CA ALA A 119 -0.42 7.11 -6.13
C ALA A 119 0.08 8.34 -5.36
N VAL A 120 1.40 8.51 -5.26
CA VAL A 120 2.02 9.73 -4.69
C VAL A 120 1.65 10.95 -5.53
N ALA A 121 1.72 10.87 -6.85
CA ALA A 121 1.36 11.97 -7.75
C ALA A 121 -0.14 12.32 -7.70
N ALA A 122 -1.00 11.35 -7.37
CA ALA A 122 -2.43 11.54 -7.17
C ALA A 122 -2.80 12.02 -5.75
N ASP A 123 -1.81 12.28 -4.90
CA ASP A 123 -1.99 12.74 -3.50
C ASP A 123 -2.81 11.77 -2.64
N ALA A 124 -2.65 10.48 -2.87
CA ALA A 124 -3.33 9.44 -2.11
C ALA A 124 -2.78 9.32 -0.68
N ALA A 125 -3.65 9.02 0.28
CA ALA A 125 -3.23 8.88 1.68
C ALA A 125 -2.70 7.47 2.00
N VAL A 126 -3.17 6.43 1.31
CA VAL A 126 -2.85 5.03 1.60
C VAL A 126 -2.53 4.26 0.33
N LEU A 127 -1.43 3.52 0.33
CA LEU A 127 -1.14 2.48 -0.67
C LEU A 127 -1.48 1.11 -0.08
N TRP A 128 -2.46 0.42 -0.68
CA TRP A 128 -2.95 -0.87 -0.23
C TRP A 128 -2.64 -1.97 -1.24
N MET A 129 -1.65 -2.78 -0.94
CA MET A 129 -1.28 -3.94 -1.75
C MET A 129 -2.10 -5.16 -1.31
N GLN A 130 -2.86 -5.73 -2.24
CA GLN A 130 -3.78 -6.83 -1.99
C GLN A 130 -3.07 -8.13 -1.58
N LEU A 131 -3.86 -9.12 -1.12
CA LEU A 131 -3.36 -10.43 -0.73
C LEU A 131 -2.49 -11.04 -1.84
N GLY A 132 -1.28 -11.48 -1.48
CA GLY A 132 -0.28 -12.00 -2.40
C GLY A 132 0.53 -10.93 -3.14
N ILE A 133 0.34 -9.65 -2.81
CA ILE A 133 1.09 -8.54 -3.40
C ILE A 133 1.85 -7.82 -2.29
N ASP A 134 3.15 -7.78 -2.44
CA ASP A 134 4.06 -6.97 -1.63
C ASP A 134 5.20 -6.46 -2.52
N ASN A 135 5.77 -5.30 -2.19
CA ASN A 135 6.94 -4.76 -2.88
C ASN A 135 7.62 -3.70 -2.02
N GLU A 136 8.82 -3.99 -1.57
CA GLU A 136 9.58 -3.13 -0.67
C GLU A 136 9.92 -1.76 -1.28
N ILE A 137 10.22 -1.71 -2.58
CA ILE A 137 10.53 -0.44 -3.29
C ILE A 137 9.28 0.45 -3.31
N ALA A 138 8.14 -0.11 -3.66
CA ALA A 138 6.87 0.61 -3.66
C ALA A 138 6.48 1.09 -2.27
N ALA A 139 6.64 0.23 -1.25
CA ALA A 139 6.37 0.57 0.13
C ALA A 139 7.29 1.70 0.63
N ALA A 140 8.59 1.65 0.32
CA ALA A 140 9.53 2.72 0.66
C ALA A 140 9.19 4.04 -0.04
N THR A 141 8.81 3.99 -1.32
CA THR A 141 8.39 5.18 -2.09
C THR A 141 7.16 5.84 -1.47
N ALA A 142 6.13 5.07 -1.16
CA ALA A 142 4.90 5.57 -0.55
C ALA A 142 5.14 6.14 0.85
N ARG A 143 5.88 5.42 1.70
CA ARG A 143 6.22 5.89 3.06
C ARG A 143 7.06 7.16 3.05
N ALA A 144 8.01 7.30 2.12
CA ALA A 144 8.81 8.51 1.97
C ALA A 144 7.97 9.74 1.60
N ALA A 145 6.84 9.54 0.92
CA ALA A 145 5.86 10.57 0.62
C ALA A 145 4.83 10.81 1.75
N GLY A 146 4.92 10.08 2.86
CA GLY A 146 4.02 10.22 4.01
C GLY A 146 2.74 9.41 3.93
N MET A 147 2.63 8.49 2.97
CA MET A 147 1.47 7.59 2.85
C MET A 147 1.55 6.45 3.88
N ASP A 148 0.40 6.03 4.36
CA ASP A 148 0.28 4.73 5.04
C ASP A 148 0.41 3.60 4.00
N VAL A 149 1.04 2.49 4.39
CA VAL A 149 1.25 1.35 3.50
C VAL A 149 0.74 0.07 4.14
N ILE A 150 -0.17 -0.60 3.44
CA ILE A 150 -0.69 -1.91 3.78
C ILE A 150 -0.22 -2.92 2.73
N GLU A 151 0.35 -4.03 3.16
CA GLU A 151 0.93 -5.04 2.28
C GLU A 151 0.27 -6.39 2.51
N ASN A 152 0.07 -7.15 1.42
CA ASN A 152 -0.38 -8.53 1.45
C ASN A 152 -1.68 -8.75 2.25
N ARG A 153 -2.67 -7.86 2.08
CA ARG A 153 -3.98 -7.96 2.74
C ARG A 153 -5.14 -7.68 1.78
N CYS A 154 -6.19 -8.48 1.87
CA CYS A 154 -7.40 -8.25 1.08
C CYS A 154 -8.29 -7.21 1.78
N ILE A 155 -8.47 -6.03 1.17
CA ILE A 155 -9.28 -4.94 1.74
C ILE A 155 -10.72 -5.38 2.06
N LYS A 156 -11.34 -6.22 1.22
CA LYS A 156 -12.66 -6.80 1.46
C LYS A 156 -12.70 -7.60 2.76
N VAL A 157 -11.71 -8.46 2.98
CA VAL A 157 -11.63 -9.32 4.17
C VAL A 157 -11.40 -8.47 5.41
N GLU A 158 -10.48 -7.52 5.34
CA GLU A 158 -10.18 -6.63 6.47
C GLU A 158 -11.39 -5.76 6.83
N TYR A 159 -12.05 -5.16 5.85
CA TYR A 159 -13.26 -4.36 6.10
C TYR A 159 -14.38 -5.21 6.71
N ALA A 160 -14.63 -6.41 6.17
CA ALA A 160 -15.70 -7.29 6.66
C ALA A 160 -15.46 -7.72 8.13
N ARG A 161 -14.20 -8.04 8.46
CA ARG A 161 -13.81 -8.50 9.79
C ARG A 161 -13.81 -7.37 10.84
N LEU A 162 -13.51 -6.13 10.43
CA LEU A 162 -13.40 -4.97 11.31
C LEU A 162 -14.66 -4.08 11.27
N ARG A 163 -15.73 -4.49 10.61
CA ARG A 163 -16.93 -3.68 10.35
C ARG A 163 -17.47 -2.95 11.58
N ASP A 164 -17.63 -3.64 12.69
CA ASP A 164 -18.21 -3.06 13.91
C ASP A 164 -17.27 -2.02 14.54
N GLN A 165 -15.96 -2.26 14.48
CA GLN A 165 -14.93 -1.33 14.94
C GLN A 165 -14.86 -0.09 14.05
N ILE A 166 -14.94 -0.28 12.73
CA ILE A 166 -14.97 0.81 11.73
C ILE A 166 -16.19 1.70 11.96
N ALA A 167 -17.37 1.10 12.16
CA ALA A 167 -18.61 1.82 12.44
C ALA A 167 -18.50 2.63 13.74
N ALA A 168 -17.94 2.06 14.80
CA ALA A 168 -17.72 2.75 16.07
C ALA A 168 -16.71 3.91 15.92
N ALA A 169 -15.64 3.74 15.18
CA ALA A 169 -14.62 4.77 14.95
C ALA A 169 -15.11 5.93 14.07
N ALA A 170 -16.05 5.67 13.16
CA ALA A 170 -16.60 6.71 12.27
C ALA A 170 -17.57 7.68 12.98
N VAL A 171 -18.03 7.35 14.19
CA VAL A 171 -18.98 8.15 14.99
C VAL A 171 -18.27 8.93 16.10
N ALA A 172 -17.02 8.60 16.40
CA ALA A 172 -16.21 9.23 17.45
C ALA A 172 -15.54 10.49 16.98
#